data_1ad648d0e507491e4c10a32da44b05f9
#
_entry.id   1ad648d0e507491e4c10a32da44b05f9
#
_cell.length_a   1.000
_cell.length_b   1.000
_cell.length_c   1.000
_cell.angle_alpha   90.00
_cell.angle_beta   90.00
_cell.angle_gamma   90.00
#
_symmetry.space_group_name_H-M   'P 1'
#
loop_
_entity.id
_entity.type
_entity.pdbx_description
1 polymer ?
#
loop_
_entity_poly.entity_id
_entity_poly.type
_entity_poly.pdbx_seq_one_letter_code
_entity_poly.pdbx_strand_id
1 'polypeptide(L)'
;MNKTKEYFVSTAKHIKINFNFNFETIAQEAKRLKKLYHIHREGCYDHKGWKSLVLHGLGESHTDHWKSYGYDSSFDAYKDMKWTSIADQCPNTMDFLLNYFPCEHFGRVRFMLVEAGGHIGEHCDSRVPLLDNTNISLINPENCIWQWGDGDSLFMHPGQAYIMNIHYPHSVYNKSDEDRYHLIVHRLDCTPKWKELFDEACQEQNVTGKYHEYEVLV
;
A
#
# COMPACT_ATOMS: atom_id res chain seq x y z
N MET A 1 10.58 -14.11 -16.72
CA MET A 1 10.58 -15.41 -15.99
C MET A 1 9.27 -15.55 -15.24
N ASN A 2 8.68 -16.76 -15.20
CA ASN A 2 7.57 -16.99 -14.27
C ASN A 2 8.12 -17.07 -12.87
N LYS A 3 7.57 -16.32 -11.93
CA LYS A 3 7.86 -16.44 -10.50
C LYS A 3 6.60 -16.86 -9.76
N THR A 4 6.78 -17.65 -8.75
CA THR A 4 5.70 -18.04 -7.84
C THR A 4 5.54 -16.96 -6.78
N LYS A 5 4.34 -16.40 -6.67
CA LYS A 5 3.97 -15.51 -5.58
C LYS A 5 3.11 -16.27 -4.57
N GLU A 6 3.47 -16.19 -3.30
CA GLU A 6 2.65 -16.70 -2.21
C GLU A 6 1.73 -15.59 -1.67
N TYR A 7 0.46 -15.93 -1.48
CA TYR A 7 -0.50 -15.12 -0.75
C TYR A 7 -0.91 -15.78 0.54
N PHE A 8 -1.18 -14.96 1.53
CA PHE A 8 -1.77 -15.43 2.76
C PHE A 8 -3.26 -15.12 2.79
N VAL A 9 -4.08 -16.16 2.75
CA VAL A 9 -5.55 -16.07 2.84
C VAL A 9 -5.96 -16.20 4.29
N SER A 10 -6.68 -15.21 4.79
CA SER A 10 -7.12 -15.14 6.18
C SER A 10 -8.43 -14.38 6.31
N THR A 11 -9.17 -14.64 7.38
CA THR A 11 -10.34 -13.85 7.79
C THR A 11 -9.95 -12.60 8.61
N ALA A 12 -8.69 -12.45 8.98
CA ALA A 12 -8.23 -11.25 9.68
C ALA A 12 -8.37 -10.01 8.77
N LYS A 13 -8.82 -8.91 9.34
CA LYS A 13 -9.00 -7.65 8.63
C LYS A 13 -7.67 -6.96 8.34
N HIS A 14 -6.70 -7.11 9.22
CA HIS A 14 -5.34 -6.60 9.05
C HIS A 14 -4.36 -7.35 9.95
N ILE A 15 -3.08 -7.19 9.65
CA ILE A 15 -1.94 -7.58 10.48
C ILE A 15 -1.03 -6.37 10.61
N LYS A 16 -0.56 -6.11 11.82
CA LYS A 16 0.43 -5.08 12.10
C LYS A 16 1.83 -5.68 11.96
N ILE A 17 2.69 -5.02 11.19
CA ILE A 17 4.08 -5.40 10.99
C ILE A 17 4.99 -4.34 11.61
N ASN A 18 6.00 -4.77 12.34
CA ASN A 18 6.98 -3.88 12.94
C ASN A 18 8.27 -3.88 12.11
N PHE A 19 8.58 -2.76 11.47
CA PHE A 19 9.88 -2.50 10.88
C PHE A 19 10.73 -1.68 11.86
N ASN A 20 11.97 -2.10 12.07
CA ASN A 20 12.93 -1.29 12.84
C ASN A 20 13.50 -0.17 11.94
N PHE A 21 12.68 0.86 11.69
CA PHE A 21 13.04 1.97 10.83
C PHE A 21 12.36 3.27 11.30
N ASN A 22 13.05 4.40 11.15
CA ASN A 22 12.47 5.72 11.44
C ASN A 22 11.74 6.26 10.20
N PHE A 23 10.41 6.19 10.21
CA PHE A 23 9.56 6.64 9.11
C PHE A 23 9.36 8.17 9.04
N GLU A 24 9.86 8.95 9.99
CA GLU A 24 9.70 10.40 9.99
C GLU A 24 10.34 11.06 8.76
N THR A 25 11.54 10.59 8.36
CA THR A 25 12.22 11.10 7.17
C THR A 25 11.46 10.80 5.89
N ILE A 26 10.84 9.61 5.80
CA ILE A 26 9.95 9.25 4.68
C ILE A 26 8.69 10.13 4.67
N ALA A 27 8.10 10.41 5.84
CA ALA A 27 6.96 11.30 5.97
C ALA A 27 7.27 12.72 5.46
N GLN A 28 8.48 13.23 5.75
CA GLN A 28 8.95 14.52 5.24
C GLN A 28 9.12 14.52 3.72
N GLU A 29 9.65 13.45 3.12
CA GLU A 29 9.74 13.29 1.67
C GLU A 29 8.36 13.32 1.03
N ALA A 30 7.41 12.52 1.55
CA ALA A 30 6.04 12.47 1.06
C ALA A 30 5.34 13.83 1.12
N LYS A 31 5.48 14.55 2.23
CA LYS A 31 4.89 15.89 2.45
C LYS A 31 5.51 16.96 1.53
N ARG A 32 6.84 16.95 1.38
CA ARG A 32 7.58 17.89 0.53
C ARG A 32 7.13 17.84 -0.93
N LEU A 33 6.76 16.66 -1.41
CA LEU A 33 6.35 16.41 -2.79
C LEU A 33 4.84 16.62 -3.03
N LYS A 34 4.08 17.17 -2.07
CA LYS A 34 2.60 17.32 -2.15
C LYS A 34 2.09 17.85 -3.49
N LYS A 35 2.81 18.79 -4.11
CA LYS A 35 2.38 19.43 -5.37
C LYS A 35 2.45 18.51 -6.59
N LEU A 36 3.14 17.37 -6.49
CA LEU A 36 3.30 16.38 -7.57
C LEU A 36 2.26 15.25 -7.51
N TYR A 37 1.41 15.21 -6.48
CA TYR A 37 0.38 14.19 -6.37
C TYR A 37 -0.74 14.43 -7.37
N HIS A 38 -1.20 13.35 -8.00
CA HIS A 38 -2.32 13.33 -8.93
C HIS A 38 -3.56 12.72 -8.29
N ILE A 39 -4.75 13.11 -8.75
CA ILE A 39 -6.02 12.52 -8.31
C ILE A 39 -5.96 11.00 -8.54
N HIS A 40 -6.28 10.24 -7.52
CA HIS A 40 -6.28 8.80 -7.59
C HIS A 40 -7.66 8.30 -8.00
N ARG A 41 -7.70 7.43 -9.06
CA ARG A 41 -8.92 6.76 -9.56
C ARG A 41 -10.08 7.72 -9.82
N GLU A 42 -9.83 8.80 -10.53
CA GLU A 42 -10.84 9.76 -10.93
C GLU A 42 -12.04 9.05 -11.61
N GLY A 43 -13.25 9.32 -11.10
CA GLY A 43 -14.51 8.77 -11.62
C GLY A 43 -14.80 7.29 -11.26
N CYS A 44 -13.96 6.61 -10.48
CA CYS A 44 -14.16 5.19 -10.14
C CYS A 44 -14.88 4.97 -8.80
N TYR A 45 -14.65 5.83 -7.81
CA TYR A 45 -15.22 5.74 -6.46
C TYR A 45 -15.69 7.11 -6.00
N ASP A 46 -16.61 7.13 -5.04
CA ASP A 46 -16.88 8.35 -4.29
C ASP A 46 -15.66 8.70 -3.43
N HIS A 47 -14.99 9.78 -3.75
CA HIS A 47 -13.85 10.25 -2.99
C HIS A 47 -13.64 11.75 -3.14
N LYS A 48 -13.00 12.35 -2.13
CA LYS A 48 -12.57 13.73 -2.13
C LYS A 48 -11.14 13.83 -1.59
N GLY A 49 -10.27 14.53 -2.33
CA GLY A 49 -8.89 14.75 -1.91
C GLY A 49 -8.02 13.50 -1.85
N TRP A 50 -8.42 12.40 -2.51
CA TRP A 50 -7.62 11.19 -2.63
C TRP A 50 -6.66 11.31 -3.80
N LYS A 51 -5.37 11.30 -3.50
CA LYS A 51 -4.30 11.50 -4.48
C LYS A 51 -3.18 10.48 -4.27
N SER A 52 -2.36 10.30 -5.29
CA SER A 52 -1.19 9.44 -5.20
C SER A 52 0.01 9.98 -5.96
N LEU A 53 1.20 9.52 -5.60
CA LEU A 53 2.46 9.81 -6.24
C LEU A 53 3.23 8.51 -6.41
N VAL A 54 3.54 8.15 -7.66
CA VAL A 54 4.13 6.85 -8.01
C VAL A 54 5.65 6.90 -7.87
N LEU A 55 6.21 5.99 -7.05
CA LEU A 55 7.65 5.77 -6.95
C LEU A 55 8.11 4.60 -7.81
N HIS A 56 7.32 3.51 -7.87
CA HIS A 56 7.56 2.36 -8.74
C HIS A 56 6.26 1.97 -9.45
N GLY A 57 6.27 1.92 -10.78
CA GLY A 57 5.09 1.65 -11.59
C GLY A 57 5.34 1.85 -13.08
N LEU A 58 4.25 1.96 -13.86
CA LEU A 58 4.28 2.17 -15.30
C LEU A 58 4.57 3.63 -15.71
N GLY A 59 4.34 4.58 -14.83
CA GLY A 59 4.56 6.01 -15.06
C GLY A 59 4.41 6.84 -13.80
N GLU A 60 4.82 8.11 -13.86
CA GLU A 60 4.88 9.00 -12.70
C GLU A 60 3.53 9.58 -12.30
N SER A 61 2.70 9.87 -13.30
CA SER A 61 1.46 10.64 -13.13
C SER A 61 0.20 9.79 -13.03
N HIS A 62 0.28 8.54 -13.41
CA HIS A 62 -0.87 7.67 -13.37
C HIS A 62 -0.82 6.74 -12.18
N THR A 63 -1.87 6.76 -11.52
CA THR A 63 -2.14 5.86 -10.46
C THR A 63 -2.66 4.55 -10.92
N ASP A 64 -2.53 4.22 -12.02
CA ASP A 64 -3.01 3.80 -12.96
C ASP A 64 -3.50 2.53 -13.22
N HIS A 65 -4.43 2.57 -13.96
CA HIS A 65 -4.99 1.37 -14.46
C HIS A 65 -4.05 0.87 -15.56
N TRP A 66 -3.49 -0.31 -15.38
CA TRP A 66 -2.66 -0.98 -16.37
C TRP A 66 -3.28 -0.96 -17.80
N LYS A 67 -4.62 -0.94 -17.91
CA LYS A 67 -5.35 -0.74 -19.17
C LYS A 67 -4.98 0.55 -19.91
N SER A 68 -4.71 1.63 -19.17
CA SER A 68 -4.33 2.92 -19.79
C SER A 68 -3.01 2.85 -20.55
N TYR A 69 -2.21 1.83 -20.27
CA TYR A 69 -0.93 1.54 -20.92
C TYR A 69 -1.02 0.39 -21.94
N GLY A 70 -2.23 -0.11 -22.22
CA GLY A 70 -2.45 -1.15 -23.23
C GLY A 70 -2.23 -2.58 -22.76
N TYR A 71 -2.21 -2.82 -21.45
CA TYR A 71 -2.10 -4.17 -20.91
C TYR A 71 -3.49 -4.81 -20.69
N ASP A 72 -3.56 -6.12 -20.90
CA ASP A 72 -4.78 -6.91 -20.67
C ASP A 72 -5.00 -7.27 -19.20
N SER A 73 -3.91 -7.32 -18.42
CA SER A 73 -3.95 -7.60 -16.99
C SER A 73 -2.91 -6.81 -16.21
N SER A 74 -3.10 -6.69 -14.89
CA SER A 74 -2.07 -6.13 -14.01
C SER A 74 -0.81 -7.00 -13.96
N PHE A 75 -0.94 -8.30 -14.17
CA PHE A 75 0.17 -9.26 -14.17
C PHE A 75 1.10 -9.02 -15.35
N ASP A 76 0.56 -8.75 -16.53
CA ASP A 76 1.35 -8.44 -17.74
C ASP A 76 2.11 -7.13 -17.61
N ALA A 77 1.55 -6.20 -16.82
CA ALA A 77 2.14 -4.89 -16.59
C ALA A 77 3.33 -4.93 -15.62
N TYR A 78 3.42 -5.91 -14.72
CA TYR A 78 4.47 -5.96 -13.68
C TYR A 78 5.88 -5.99 -14.25
N LYS A 79 6.10 -6.69 -15.37
CA LYS A 79 7.42 -6.79 -16.03
C LYS A 79 7.98 -5.46 -16.54
N ASP A 80 7.10 -4.48 -16.79
CA ASP A 80 7.46 -3.16 -17.34
C ASP A 80 7.43 -2.05 -16.27
N MET A 81 7.09 -2.39 -15.02
CA MET A 81 7.17 -1.45 -13.92
C MET A 81 8.62 -1.16 -13.54
N LYS A 82 8.89 0.10 -13.24
CA LYS A 82 10.23 0.59 -12.89
C LYS A 82 10.17 1.73 -11.89
N TRP A 83 11.29 2.03 -11.26
CA TRP A 83 11.45 3.23 -10.46
C TRP A 83 11.29 4.47 -11.34
N THR A 84 10.50 5.42 -10.87
CA THR A 84 10.23 6.69 -11.54
C THR A 84 11.25 7.74 -11.12
N SER A 85 11.29 8.89 -11.81
CA SER A 85 12.13 10.03 -11.40
C SER A 85 11.71 10.62 -10.02
N ILE A 86 10.54 10.29 -9.54
CA ILE A 86 10.10 10.63 -8.18
C ILE A 86 10.89 9.87 -7.12
N ALA A 87 11.22 8.59 -7.39
CA ALA A 87 12.03 7.79 -6.48
C ALA A 87 13.42 8.41 -6.25
N ASP A 88 14.03 8.99 -7.28
CA ASP A 88 15.32 9.70 -7.19
C ASP A 88 15.29 10.90 -6.23
N GLN A 89 14.10 11.44 -5.99
CA GLN A 89 13.87 12.55 -5.06
C GLN A 89 13.58 12.10 -3.62
N CYS A 90 13.54 10.77 -3.38
CA CYS A 90 13.12 10.17 -2.10
C CYS A 90 14.20 9.22 -1.55
N PRO A 91 15.42 9.70 -1.24
CA PRO A 91 16.53 8.83 -0.85
C PRO A 91 16.27 8.01 0.42
N ASN A 92 15.57 8.56 1.43
CA ASN A 92 15.23 7.81 2.65
C ASN A 92 14.18 6.72 2.38
N THR A 93 13.21 7.00 1.51
CA THR A 93 12.23 6.00 1.08
C THR A 93 12.91 4.89 0.30
N MET A 94 13.83 5.23 -0.60
CA MET A 94 14.60 4.24 -1.37
C MET A 94 15.53 3.42 -0.48
N ASP A 95 16.19 4.03 0.50
CA ASP A 95 16.99 3.30 1.49
C ASP A 95 16.13 2.28 2.25
N PHE A 96 14.97 2.69 2.74
CA PHE A 96 14.02 1.77 3.40
C PHE A 96 13.61 0.61 2.49
N LEU A 97 13.18 0.91 1.27
CA LEU A 97 12.66 -0.11 0.35
C LEU A 97 13.73 -1.11 -0.09
N LEU A 98 14.95 -0.65 -0.34
CA LEU A 98 16.01 -1.50 -0.87
C LEU A 98 16.82 -2.24 0.22
N ASN A 99 16.90 -1.71 1.45
CA ASN A 99 17.76 -2.24 2.49
C ASN A 99 17.02 -2.81 3.71
N TYR A 100 15.78 -2.38 3.96
CA TYR A 100 15.01 -2.78 5.15
C TYR A 100 13.72 -3.53 4.81
N PHE A 101 13.05 -3.20 3.71
CA PHE A 101 11.84 -3.89 3.29
C PHE A 101 12.22 -5.22 2.62
N PRO A 102 11.80 -6.38 3.15
CA PRO A 102 12.29 -7.69 2.72
C PRO A 102 11.61 -8.19 1.42
N CYS A 103 11.89 -7.50 0.32
CA CYS A 103 11.34 -7.76 -1.00
C CYS A 103 12.44 -7.56 -2.05
N GLU A 104 12.53 -8.44 -3.04
CA GLU A 104 13.47 -8.32 -4.17
C GLU A 104 12.76 -7.76 -5.42
N HIS A 105 11.44 -8.03 -5.56
CA HIS A 105 10.65 -7.62 -6.71
C HIS A 105 9.44 -6.82 -6.28
N PHE A 106 9.43 -5.57 -6.68
CA PHE A 106 8.35 -4.64 -6.41
C PHE A 106 7.31 -4.62 -7.54
N GLY A 107 6.04 -4.61 -7.17
CA GLY A 107 4.97 -4.12 -8.01
C GLY A 107 4.84 -2.60 -7.88
N ARG A 108 3.62 -2.11 -7.66
CA ARG A 108 3.43 -0.67 -7.44
C ARG A 108 3.89 -0.22 -6.06
N VAL A 109 4.68 0.84 -6.03
CA VAL A 109 5.04 1.56 -4.79
C VAL A 109 4.59 3.00 -4.92
N ARG A 110 3.81 3.50 -3.96
CA ARG A 110 3.19 4.82 -4.05
C ARG A 110 3.06 5.49 -2.70
N PHE A 111 3.30 6.78 -2.67
CA PHE A 111 2.72 7.61 -1.63
C PHE A 111 1.25 7.84 -1.93
N MET A 112 0.43 7.77 -0.89
CA MET A 112 -1.00 8.05 -0.93
C MET A 112 -1.30 9.23 -0.02
N LEU A 113 -2.14 10.14 -0.49
CA LEU A 113 -2.59 11.33 0.21
C LEU A 113 -4.12 11.32 0.30
N VAL A 114 -4.64 11.57 1.50
CA VAL A 114 -6.02 12.02 1.69
C VAL A 114 -5.97 13.41 2.31
N GLU A 115 -6.35 14.41 1.54
CA GLU A 115 -6.31 15.81 1.99
C GLU A 115 -7.19 16.05 3.22
N ALA A 116 -6.94 17.15 3.92
CA ALA A 116 -7.76 17.62 5.03
C ALA A 116 -9.25 17.70 4.63
N GLY A 117 -10.14 17.14 5.45
CA GLY A 117 -11.57 17.03 5.15
C GLY A 117 -11.91 16.13 3.95
N GLY A 118 -10.96 15.31 3.50
CA GLY A 118 -11.12 14.36 2.40
C GLY A 118 -11.65 13.00 2.84
N HIS A 119 -12.03 12.17 1.87
CA HIS A 119 -12.49 10.81 2.12
C HIS A 119 -12.26 9.90 0.92
N ILE A 120 -12.31 8.60 1.19
CA ILE A 120 -12.42 7.51 0.23
C ILE A 120 -13.69 6.74 0.62
N GLY A 121 -14.71 6.77 -0.24
CA GLY A 121 -15.98 6.07 -0.02
C GLY A 121 -15.81 4.56 0.09
N GLU A 122 -16.85 3.89 0.55
CA GLU A 122 -16.80 2.44 0.76
C GLU A 122 -16.61 1.69 -0.56
N HIS A 123 -15.64 0.77 -0.58
CA HIS A 123 -15.29 -0.07 -1.72
C HIS A 123 -14.57 -1.35 -1.28
N CYS A 124 -14.39 -2.28 -2.25
CA CYS A 124 -13.56 -3.47 -2.12
C CYS A 124 -12.54 -3.50 -3.26
N ASP A 125 -11.28 -3.77 -2.95
CA ASP A 125 -10.20 -3.84 -3.97
C ASP A 125 -9.84 -5.28 -4.36
N SER A 126 -10.27 -6.28 -3.61
CA SER A 126 -10.01 -7.69 -3.90
C SER A 126 -11.27 -8.54 -3.83
N ARG A 127 -11.33 -9.58 -4.68
CA ARG A 127 -12.41 -10.59 -4.65
C ARG A 127 -12.14 -11.74 -3.67
N VAL A 128 -10.94 -11.84 -3.15
CA VAL A 128 -10.51 -12.89 -2.22
C VAL A 128 -9.88 -12.27 -0.97
N PRO A 129 -10.06 -12.92 0.20
CA PRO A 129 -9.60 -12.38 1.47
C PRO A 129 -8.09 -12.57 1.65
N LEU A 130 -7.30 -11.79 0.92
CA LEU A 130 -5.84 -11.85 1.02
C LEU A 130 -5.26 -10.69 1.82
N LEU A 131 -4.21 -11.05 2.57
CA LEU A 131 -3.30 -10.12 3.23
C LEU A 131 -2.04 -10.00 2.37
N ASP A 132 -1.93 -8.96 1.56
CA ASP A 132 -0.83 -8.80 0.60
C ASP A 132 -0.18 -7.42 0.63
N ASN A 133 -0.96 -6.36 0.52
CA ASN A 133 -0.43 -5.01 0.37
C ASN A 133 -0.01 -4.42 1.71
N THR A 134 1.23 -3.93 1.77
CA THR A 134 1.74 -3.24 2.95
C THR A 134 1.38 -1.76 2.89
N ASN A 135 0.67 -1.28 3.90
CA ASN A 135 0.36 0.13 4.11
C ASN A 135 1.18 0.64 5.29
N ILE A 136 2.09 1.57 5.05
CA ILE A 136 2.89 2.22 6.08
C ILE A 136 2.28 3.58 6.35
N SER A 137 1.83 3.79 7.58
CA SER A 137 1.28 5.06 8.03
C SER A 137 2.42 6.05 8.30
N LEU A 138 2.50 7.11 7.52
CA LEU A 138 3.53 8.14 7.64
C LEU A 138 3.05 9.32 8.50
N ILE A 139 1.89 9.86 8.13
CA ILE A 139 1.18 10.91 8.86
C ILE A 139 -0.29 10.51 8.87
N ASN A 140 -0.87 10.33 10.04
CA ASN A 140 -2.28 10.03 10.19
C ASN A 140 -2.86 10.88 11.33
N PRO A 141 -3.60 11.95 11.01
CA PRO A 141 -4.23 12.81 12.01
C PRO A 141 -5.23 12.03 12.88
N GLU A 142 -5.47 12.46 14.12
CA GLU A 142 -6.33 11.77 15.09
C GLU A 142 -7.74 11.47 14.57
N ASN A 143 -8.33 12.38 13.79
CA ASN A 143 -9.66 12.22 13.20
C ASN A 143 -9.63 11.62 11.79
N CYS A 144 -8.54 10.92 11.41
CA CYS A 144 -8.45 10.18 10.17
C CYS A 144 -8.51 8.68 10.45
N ILE A 145 -9.63 8.06 10.06
CA ILE A 145 -9.98 6.69 10.45
C ILE A 145 -10.19 5.84 9.21
N TRP A 146 -9.62 4.63 9.23
CA TRP A 146 -10.02 3.52 8.37
C TRP A 146 -11.22 2.83 9.00
N GLN A 147 -12.26 2.61 8.22
CA GLN A 147 -13.50 1.99 8.68
C GLN A 147 -13.87 0.82 7.75
N TRP A 148 -14.30 -0.31 8.34
CA TRP A 148 -14.86 -1.43 7.60
C TRP A 148 -16.40 -1.34 7.55
N GLY A 149 -17.00 -1.98 6.53
CA GLY A 149 -18.44 -1.95 6.30
C GLY A 149 -19.29 -2.56 7.41
N ASP A 150 -18.72 -3.38 8.29
CA ASP A 150 -19.39 -3.93 9.49
C ASP A 150 -19.32 -3.01 10.72
N GLY A 151 -18.72 -1.83 10.57
CA GLY A 151 -18.64 -0.82 11.61
C GLY A 151 -17.33 -0.81 12.42
N ASP A 152 -16.47 -1.83 12.27
CA ASP A 152 -15.16 -1.81 12.88
C ASP A 152 -14.29 -0.69 12.30
N SER A 153 -13.37 -0.20 13.09
CA SER A 153 -12.46 0.87 12.67
C SER A 153 -11.03 0.66 13.15
N LEU A 154 -10.09 1.29 12.44
CA LEU A 154 -8.68 1.26 12.76
C LEU A 154 -8.10 2.68 12.67
N PHE A 155 -7.48 3.13 13.73
CA PHE A 155 -6.55 4.25 13.68
C PHE A 155 -5.16 3.72 13.31
N MET A 156 -4.67 4.11 12.16
CA MET A 156 -3.36 3.67 11.67
C MET A 156 -2.26 4.58 12.24
N HIS A 157 -1.65 4.15 13.34
CA HIS A 157 -0.63 4.95 14.04
C HIS A 157 0.54 5.31 13.11
N PRO A 158 0.99 6.58 13.09
CA PRO A 158 2.18 6.99 12.35
C PRO A 158 3.42 6.15 12.73
N GLY A 159 4.23 5.81 11.73
CA GLY A 159 5.39 4.94 11.91
C GLY A 159 5.08 3.44 11.94
N GLN A 160 3.81 3.05 11.82
CA GLN A 160 3.39 1.67 11.87
C GLN A 160 3.01 1.15 10.47
N ALA A 161 3.43 -0.08 10.16
CA ALA A 161 3.02 -0.78 8.95
C ALA A 161 1.88 -1.75 9.23
N TYR A 162 0.98 -1.87 8.25
CA TYR A 162 -0.18 -2.75 8.28
C TYR A 162 -0.31 -3.50 6.95
N ILE A 163 -0.57 -4.80 7.03
CA ILE A 163 -1.04 -5.59 5.90
C ILE A 163 -2.55 -5.59 5.96
N MET A 164 -3.20 -5.03 4.94
CA MET A 164 -4.65 -4.82 4.93
C MET A 164 -5.35 -5.89 4.10
N ASN A 165 -6.44 -6.44 4.62
CA ASN A 165 -7.34 -7.30 3.88
C ASN A 165 -8.38 -6.45 3.15
N ILE A 166 -8.06 -6.08 1.92
CA ILE A 166 -8.86 -5.19 1.07
C ILE A 166 -10.04 -5.90 0.37
N HIS A 167 -10.30 -7.15 0.72
CA HIS A 167 -11.50 -7.89 0.33
C HIS A 167 -12.75 -7.39 1.06
N TYR A 168 -12.61 -7.01 2.33
CA TYR A 168 -13.74 -6.48 3.09
C TYR A 168 -14.06 -5.05 2.64
N PRO A 169 -15.37 -4.69 2.57
CA PRO A 169 -15.77 -3.32 2.31
C PRO A 169 -15.08 -2.37 3.31
N HIS A 170 -14.46 -1.32 2.77
CA HIS A 170 -13.72 -0.38 3.59
C HIS A 170 -13.77 1.04 3.03
N SER A 171 -13.58 2.00 3.92
CA SER A 171 -13.57 3.42 3.62
C SER A 171 -12.51 4.14 4.47
N VAL A 172 -12.18 5.36 4.09
CA VAL A 172 -11.31 6.25 4.87
C VAL A 172 -11.94 7.62 4.96
N TYR A 173 -12.04 8.16 6.16
CA TYR A 173 -12.51 9.52 6.40
C TYR A 173 -11.47 10.31 7.16
N ASN A 174 -10.95 11.35 6.52
CA ASN A 174 -10.08 12.34 7.16
C ASN A 174 -10.92 13.55 7.60
N LYS A 175 -11.41 13.53 8.83
CA LYS A 175 -12.23 14.62 9.41
C LYS A 175 -11.39 15.68 10.10
N SER A 176 -10.08 15.68 9.89
CA SER A 176 -9.13 16.64 10.44
C SER A 176 -8.88 17.81 9.48
N ASP A 177 -8.16 18.80 9.93
CA ASP A 177 -7.63 19.92 9.17
C ASP A 177 -6.20 19.68 8.64
N GLU A 178 -5.68 18.46 8.84
CA GLU A 178 -4.37 18.01 8.37
C GLU A 178 -4.48 16.92 7.30
N ASP A 179 -3.49 16.86 6.42
CA ASP A 179 -3.39 15.83 5.40
C ASP A 179 -2.90 14.48 5.98
N ARG A 180 -3.45 13.39 5.50
CA ARG A 180 -2.97 12.01 5.77
C ARG A 180 -2.02 11.56 4.68
N TYR A 181 -0.86 11.00 5.04
CA TYR A 181 0.11 10.41 4.11
C TYR A 181 0.42 8.96 4.47
N HIS A 182 0.39 8.09 3.47
CA HIS A 182 0.77 6.68 3.58
C HIS A 182 1.72 6.29 2.47
N LEU A 183 2.57 5.30 2.73
CA LEU A 183 3.33 4.59 1.70
C LEU A 183 2.69 3.21 1.51
N ILE A 184 2.27 2.90 0.27
CA ILE A 184 1.76 1.58 -0.08
C ILE A 184 2.80 0.85 -0.92
N VAL A 185 3.15 -0.35 -0.49
CA VAL A 185 4.11 -1.23 -1.15
C VAL A 185 3.43 -2.52 -1.58
N HIS A 186 3.41 -2.76 -2.89
CA HIS A 186 3.03 -4.04 -3.47
C HIS A 186 4.30 -4.83 -3.77
N ARG A 187 4.50 -5.94 -3.09
CA ARG A 187 5.58 -6.89 -3.38
C ARG A 187 5.13 -7.92 -4.42
N LEU A 188 6.05 -8.41 -5.23
CA LEU A 188 5.80 -9.47 -6.22
C LEU A 188 6.45 -10.80 -5.83
N ASP A 189 7.15 -10.86 -4.71
CA ASP A 189 7.80 -12.05 -4.19
C ASP A 189 7.51 -12.25 -2.70
N CYS A 190 7.89 -13.43 -2.22
CA CYS A 190 7.84 -13.77 -0.81
C CYS A 190 9.22 -14.30 -0.40
N THR A 191 10.11 -13.39 -0.02
CA THR A 191 11.44 -13.77 0.45
C THR A 191 11.35 -14.54 1.77
N PRO A 192 12.32 -15.40 2.11
CA PRO A 192 12.35 -16.07 3.42
C PRO A 192 12.27 -15.10 4.59
N LYS A 193 12.95 -13.94 4.48
CA LYS A 193 12.93 -12.89 5.49
C LYS A 193 11.55 -12.22 5.63
N TRP A 194 10.84 -12.04 4.51
CA TRP A 194 9.45 -11.56 4.57
C TRP A 194 8.56 -12.56 5.28
N LYS A 195 8.69 -13.85 4.92
CA LYS A 195 7.87 -14.93 5.49
C LYS A 195 8.06 -15.04 6.98
N GLU A 196 9.30 -15.01 7.46
CA GLU A 196 9.65 -15.01 8.88
C GLU A 196 8.98 -13.83 9.61
N LEU A 197 9.18 -12.61 9.13
CA LEU A 197 8.60 -11.39 9.70
C LEU A 197 7.06 -11.45 9.74
N PHE A 198 6.44 -11.96 8.68
CA PHE A 198 4.98 -12.05 8.57
C PHE A 198 4.41 -13.15 9.47
N ASP A 199 5.05 -14.32 9.54
CA ASP A 199 4.64 -15.45 10.38
C ASP A 199 4.77 -15.08 11.87
N GLU A 200 5.84 -14.40 12.28
CA GLU A 200 5.99 -13.87 13.63
C GLU A 200 4.85 -12.89 13.97
N ALA A 201 4.54 -11.95 13.09
CA ALA A 201 3.44 -11.01 13.28
C ALA A 201 2.08 -11.69 13.36
N CYS A 202 1.84 -12.74 12.58
CA CYS A 202 0.64 -13.58 12.65
C CYS A 202 0.54 -14.27 14.02
N GLN A 203 1.64 -14.86 14.48
CA GLN A 203 1.68 -15.54 15.77
C GLN A 203 1.42 -14.59 16.94
N GLU A 204 2.08 -13.44 16.97
CA GLU A 204 1.90 -12.42 18.01
C GLU A 204 0.45 -11.90 18.09
N GLN A 205 -0.24 -11.81 16.96
CA GLN A 205 -1.60 -11.29 16.88
C GLN A 205 -2.67 -12.38 16.81
N ASN A 206 -2.29 -13.66 16.98
CA ASN A 206 -3.17 -14.83 16.90
C ASN A 206 -3.96 -14.90 15.59
N VAL A 207 -3.34 -14.51 14.48
CA VAL A 207 -3.94 -14.57 13.16
C VAL A 207 -3.65 -15.91 12.52
N THR A 208 -4.72 -16.59 12.07
CA THR A 208 -4.64 -17.85 11.35
C THR A 208 -4.99 -17.68 9.88
N GLY A 209 -4.38 -18.51 9.03
CA GLY A 209 -4.62 -18.50 7.60
C GLY A 209 -3.80 -19.56 6.89
N LYS A 210 -3.77 -19.49 5.55
CA LYS A 210 -3.02 -20.42 4.71
C LYS A 210 -2.34 -19.69 3.57
N TYR A 211 -1.11 -20.10 3.28
CA TYR A 211 -0.42 -19.68 2.07
C TYR A 211 -1.00 -20.41 0.85
N HIS A 212 -1.17 -19.65 -0.23
CA HIS A 212 -1.54 -20.15 -1.54
C HIS A 212 -0.54 -19.59 -2.56
N GLU A 213 -0.07 -20.44 -3.44
CA GLU A 213 0.86 -20.10 -4.50
C GLU A 213 0.13 -19.81 -5.81
N TYR A 214 0.62 -18.85 -6.58
CA TYR A 214 0.27 -18.69 -7.98
C TYR A 214 1.43 -18.10 -8.78
N GLU A 215 1.42 -18.34 -10.08
CA GLU A 215 2.46 -17.85 -10.97
C GLU A 215 2.22 -16.40 -11.37
N VAL A 216 3.27 -15.59 -11.33
CA VAL A 216 3.31 -14.22 -11.87
C VAL A 216 4.42 -14.11 -12.92
N LEU A 217 4.13 -13.37 -13.98
CA LEU A 217 5.15 -12.97 -14.96
C LEU A 217 5.87 -11.73 -14.42
N VAL A 218 7.17 -11.84 -14.22
CA VAL A 218 8.10 -10.77 -13.83
C VAL A 218 9.30 -10.71 -14.76
#